data_f1c5e054db83ddfd1b155d14295b12ff
#
_entry.id   f1c5e054db83ddfd1b155d14295b12ff
#
_cell.length_a   1.000
_cell.length_b   1.000
_cell.length_c   1.000
_cell.angle_alpha   90.00
_cell.angle_beta   90.00
_cell.angle_gamma   90.00
#
_symmetry.space_group_name_H-M   'P 1'
#
loop_
_entity.id
_entity.type
_entity.pdbx_description
1 polymer ?
#
loop_
_entity_poly.entity_id
_entity_poly.type
_entity_poly.pdbx_seq_one_letter_code
_entity_poly.pdbx_strand_id
1 'polypeptide(L)'
;YLLKVLPDEYPKINVSSFEDSLNVGLIYFTGEVYDDYGFRDLAFFYKSKTATNYTRTNISVNKQLTQDQFYHRLDLKQLGFNLGAEIDYFFQVRDNDALNGYKSAKSAIYTYKLKTKEEIEEKYKDVSASLKTGMDRTMEQALKLQSKIKDLKERLIAKKEWNWADKKELEKIKNDQAVLKDQLEQILKEKESISRQQQSIGEKNEAIKEKEALLE
;
A
#
# COMPACT_ATOMS: atom_id res chain seq x y z
N TYR A 1 -8.35 -56.53 13.55
CA TYR A 1 -7.77 -55.20 13.21
C TYR A 1 -8.86 -54.17 13.27
N LEU A 2 -8.68 -53.12 14.05
CA LEU A 2 -9.58 -51.96 14.11
C LEU A 2 -9.02 -50.90 13.14
N LEU A 3 -9.71 -50.65 12.03
CA LEU A 3 -9.39 -49.58 11.12
C LEU A 3 -10.14 -48.33 11.61
N LYS A 4 -9.39 -47.31 12.03
CA LYS A 4 -9.96 -45.99 12.36
C LYS A 4 -9.84 -45.12 11.09
N VAL A 5 -10.96 -44.90 10.43
CA VAL A 5 -11.03 -43.97 9.30
C VAL A 5 -11.20 -42.55 9.89
N LEU A 6 -10.26 -41.67 9.61
CA LEU A 6 -10.38 -40.25 9.90
C LEU A 6 -11.11 -39.59 8.70
N PRO A 7 -12.22 -38.87 8.93
CA PRO A 7 -12.86 -38.16 7.84
C PRO A 7 -11.96 -37.02 7.35
N ASP A 8 -11.87 -36.88 6.05
CA ASP A 8 -11.19 -35.78 5.36
C ASP A 8 -11.88 -34.43 5.67
N GLU A 9 -11.11 -33.43 6.07
CA GLU A 9 -11.64 -32.09 6.44
C GLU A 9 -11.81 -31.20 5.19
N TYR A 10 -12.50 -30.08 5.37
CA TYR A 10 -12.56 -29.02 4.36
C TYR A 10 -11.30 -28.16 4.45
N PRO A 11 -10.75 -27.73 3.32
CA PRO A 11 -9.64 -26.79 3.34
C PRO A 11 -10.05 -25.46 4.00
N LYS A 12 -9.08 -24.70 4.50
CA LYS A 12 -9.26 -23.41 5.15
C LYS A 12 -8.42 -22.35 4.43
N ILE A 13 -8.92 -21.14 4.38
CA ILE A 13 -8.23 -20.03 3.76
C ILE A 13 -8.39 -18.76 4.60
N ASN A 14 -7.26 -18.09 4.87
CA ASN A 14 -7.21 -16.77 5.47
C ASN A 14 -6.55 -15.80 4.51
N VAL A 15 -7.09 -14.60 4.36
CA VAL A 15 -6.58 -13.59 3.43
C VAL A 15 -6.56 -12.23 4.10
N SER A 16 -5.45 -11.52 3.92
CA SER A 16 -5.28 -10.12 4.28
C SER A 16 -4.94 -9.31 3.03
N SER A 17 -5.41 -8.08 2.96
CA SER A 17 -5.14 -7.17 1.84
C SER A 17 -4.44 -5.91 2.31
N PHE A 18 -3.59 -5.39 1.44
CA PHE A 18 -2.89 -4.13 1.63
C PHE A 18 -3.01 -3.31 0.34
N GLU A 19 -3.50 -2.07 0.45
CA GLU A 19 -3.56 -1.14 -0.68
C GLU A 19 -2.27 -0.35 -0.81
N ASP A 20 -1.78 -0.21 -2.02
CA ASP A 20 -0.67 0.70 -2.28
C ASP A 20 -1.17 2.15 -2.22
N SER A 21 -0.69 2.90 -1.23
CA SER A 21 -1.06 4.30 -1.07
C SER A 21 -0.57 5.21 -2.21
N LEU A 22 0.44 4.76 -2.96
CA LEU A 22 1.07 5.48 -4.06
C LEU A 22 0.44 5.16 -5.41
N ASN A 23 -0.11 3.95 -5.57
CA ASN A 23 -0.66 3.46 -6.82
C ASN A 23 -2.14 3.12 -6.67
N VAL A 24 -3.01 4.05 -7.05
CA VAL A 24 -4.47 3.85 -7.00
C VAL A 24 -4.87 2.63 -7.83
N GLY A 25 -5.57 1.68 -7.21
CA GLY A 25 -6.05 0.45 -7.83
C GLY A 25 -5.03 -0.70 -7.85
N LEU A 26 -3.91 -0.56 -7.13
CA LEU A 26 -2.96 -1.63 -6.89
C LEU A 26 -3.15 -2.19 -5.48
N ILE A 27 -3.52 -3.47 -5.42
CA ILE A 27 -3.80 -4.18 -4.17
C ILE A 27 -2.90 -5.40 -4.08
N TYR A 28 -2.28 -5.57 -2.93
CA TYR A 28 -1.50 -6.76 -2.59
C TYR A 28 -2.28 -7.61 -1.60
N PHE A 29 -2.27 -8.90 -1.81
CA PHE A 29 -2.88 -9.88 -0.94
C PHE A 29 -1.80 -10.82 -0.41
N THR A 30 -1.91 -11.12 0.87
CA THR A 30 -1.19 -12.21 1.50
C THR A 30 -2.21 -13.14 2.14
N GLY A 31 -1.94 -14.43 2.11
CA GLY A 31 -2.85 -15.36 2.76
C GLY A 31 -2.20 -16.69 3.05
N GLU A 32 -2.92 -17.49 3.81
CA GLU A 32 -2.55 -18.83 4.20
C GLU A 32 -3.68 -19.80 3.88
N VAL A 33 -3.31 -20.97 3.41
CA VAL A 33 -4.21 -22.08 3.14
C VAL A 33 -3.81 -23.31 3.96
N TYR A 34 -4.79 -24.06 4.44
CA TYR A 34 -4.62 -25.26 5.26
C TYR A 34 -5.51 -26.36 4.75
N ASP A 35 -5.01 -27.59 4.74
CA ASP A 35 -5.73 -28.80 4.41
C ASP A 35 -5.03 -30.01 5.02
N ASP A 36 -5.73 -31.09 5.34
CA ASP A 36 -5.13 -32.27 5.97
C ASP A 36 -4.33 -33.18 5.01
N TYR A 37 -4.65 -33.16 3.72
CA TYR A 37 -4.00 -34.00 2.70
C TYR A 37 -3.35 -33.21 1.55
N GLY A 38 -3.48 -31.89 1.54
CA GLY A 38 -2.88 -31.01 0.53
C GLY A 38 -3.87 -30.47 -0.49
N PHE A 39 -3.36 -29.68 -1.41
CA PHE A 39 -4.17 -28.83 -2.27
C PHE A 39 -4.21 -29.31 -3.71
N ARG A 40 -5.35 -29.18 -4.37
CA ARG A 40 -5.48 -29.25 -5.82
C ARG A 40 -5.08 -27.95 -6.48
N ASP A 41 -5.72 -26.85 -6.10
CA ASP A 41 -5.47 -25.51 -6.63
C ASP A 41 -5.97 -24.41 -5.70
N LEU A 42 -5.40 -23.21 -5.91
CA LEU A 42 -5.83 -21.95 -5.33
C LEU A 42 -6.12 -20.99 -6.47
N ALA A 43 -7.23 -20.28 -6.39
CA ALA A 43 -7.62 -19.32 -7.41
C ALA A 43 -8.19 -18.03 -6.82
N PHE A 44 -7.93 -16.94 -7.52
CA PHE A 44 -8.51 -15.62 -7.31
C PHE A 44 -9.63 -15.41 -8.31
N PHE A 45 -10.77 -14.92 -7.83
CA PHE A 45 -11.93 -14.61 -8.63
C PHE A 45 -12.28 -13.14 -8.48
N TYR A 46 -12.53 -12.47 -9.60
CA TYR A 46 -12.95 -11.09 -9.59
C TYR A 46 -13.96 -10.79 -10.71
N LYS A 47 -14.79 -9.79 -10.50
CA LYS A 47 -15.70 -9.26 -11.52
C LYS A 47 -15.98 -7.78 -11.26
N SER A 48 -16.34 -7.04 -12.32
CA SER A 48 -17.03 -5.76 -12.13
C SER A 48 -18.36 -6.00 -11.44
N LYS A 49 -18.81 -5.10 -10.60
CA LYS A 49 -20.13 -5.21 -9.92
C LYS A 49 -21.27 -5.29 -10.92
N THR A 50 -21.11 -4.73 -12.11
CA THR A 50 -22.08 -4.80 -13.21
C THR A 50 -22.00 -6.10 -14.01
N ALA A 51 -20.93 -6.88 -13.88
CA ALA A 51 -20.74 -8.13 -14.61
C ALA A 51 -21.43 -9.31 -13.87
N THR A 52 -21.96 -10.24 -14.66
CA THR A 52 -22.60 -11.46 -14.15
C THR A 52 -21.57 -12.50 -13.74
N ASN A 53 -20.50 -12.66 -14.52
CA ASN A 53 -19.56 -13.76 -14.39
C ASN A 53 -18.24 -13.29 -13.74
N TYR A 54 -17.68 -14.17 -12.91
CA TYR A 54 -16.35 -13.97 -12.35
C TYR A 54 -15.25 -14.42 -13.33
N THR A 55 -14.22 -13.63 -13.43
CA THR A 55 -12.94 -14.02 -14.06
C THR A 55 -12.10 -14.76 -13.03
N ARG A 56 -11.50 -15.89 -13.43
CA ARG A 56 -10.67 -16.74 -12.58
C ARG A 56 -9.20 -16.59 -12.95
N THR A 57 -8.35 -16.37 -11.95
CA THR A 57 -6.89 -16.38 -12.09
C THR A 57 -6.29 -17.41 -11.13
N ASN A 58 -5.44 -18.29 -11.62
CA ASN A 58 -4.79 -19.29 -10.77
C ASN A 58 -3.65 -18.63 -9.97
N ILE A 59 -3.53 -19.02 -8.71
CA ILE A 59 -2.42 -18.67 -7.82
C ILE A 59 -1.61 -19.94 -7.58
N SER A 60 -0.28 -19.80 -7.60
CA SER A 60 0.61 -20.92 -7.30
C SER A 60 0.47 -21.32 -5.84
N VAL A 61 0.34 -22.61 -5.59
CA VAL A 61 0.30 -23.23 -4.27
C VAL A 61 1.08 -24.54 -4.33
N ASN A 62 1.79 -24.88 -3.26
CA ASN A 62 2.46 -26.16 -3.17
C ASN A 62 1.45 -27.26 -2.81
N LYS A 63 1.17 -28.11 -3.79
CA LYS A 63 0.11 -29.12 -3.71
C LYS A 63 0.39 -30.26 -2.73
N GLN A 64 1.64 -30.42 -2.29
CA GLN A 64 2.07 -31.51 -1.42
C GLN A 64 2.12 -31.09 0.06
N LEU A 65 1.99 -29.81 0.35
CA LEU A 65 1.98 -29.29 1.71
C LEU A 65 0.54 -29.29 2.25
N THR A 66 0.41 -29.45 3.55
CA THR A 66 -0.83 -29.29 4.30
C THR A 66 -1.08 -27.85 4.76
N GLN A 67 -0.05 -26.99 4.61
CA GLN A 67 -0.10 -25.56 4.85
C GLN A 67 0.80 -24.86 3.87
N ASP A 68 0.30 -23.76 3.24
CA ASP A 68 1.10 -22.95 2.36
C ASP A 68 0.70 -21.48 2.47
N GLN A 69 1.66 -20.58 2.18
CA GLN A 69 1.44 -19.13 2.13
C GLN A 69 1.42 -18.69 0.68
N PHE A 70 0.55 -17.74 0.36
CA PHE A 70 0.47 -17.20 -0.99
C PHE A 70 0.51 -15.67 -0.98
N TYR A 71 0.95 -15.14 -2.11
CA TYR A 71 0.96 -13.73 -2.43
C TYR A 71 0.26 -13.52 -3.75
N HIS A 72 -0.57 -12.50 -3.83
CA HIS A 72 -1.23 -12.12 -5.08
C HIS A 72 -1.23 -10.61 -5.23
N ARG A 73 -1.05 -10.13 -6.47
CA ARG A 73 -1.09 -8.72 -6.82
C ARG A 73 -2.24 -8.50 -7.80
N LEU A 74 -3.11 -7.57 -7.48
CA LEU A 74 -4.20 -7.13 -8.34
C LEU A 74 -3.92 -5.70 -8.79
N ASP A 75 -3.75 -5.51 -10.10
CA ASP A 75 -3.59 -4.20 -10.71
C ASP A 75 -4.83 -3.90 -11.58
N LEU A 76 -5.75 -3.13 -11.02
CA LEU A 76 -7.03 -2.83 -11.66
C LEU A 76 -6.88 -1.94 -12.89
N LYS A 77 -5.83 -1.12 -12.94
CA LYS A 77 -5.51 -0.32 -14.11
C LYS A 77 -5.07 -1.20 -15.28
N GLN A 78 -4.20 -2.19 -15.00
CA GLN A 78 -3.74 -3.14 -16.01
C GLN A 78 -4.88 -4.02 -16.55
N LEU A 79 -5.89 -4.30 -15.71
CA LEU A 79 -7.10 -5.01 -16.12
C LEU A 79 -8.14 -4.13 -16.84
N GLY A 80 -7.84 -2.84 -17.06
CA GLY A 80 -8.71 -1.95 -17.82
C GLY A 80 -9.88 -1.34 -17.03
N PHE A 81 -9.90 -1.46 -15.71
CA PHE A 81 -10.94 -0.83 -14.89
C PHE A 81 -10.77 0.69 -14.83
N ASN A 82 -11.86 1.41 -15.01
CA ASN A 82 -11.90 2.86 -14.93
C ASN A 82 -12.00 3.34 -13.47
N LEU A 83 -11.64 4.60 -13.24
CA LEU A 83 -11.83 5.25 -11.94
C LEU A 83 -13.31 5.21 -11.56
N GLY A 84 -13.61 4.99 -10.28
CA GLY A 84 -14.96 4.84 -9.75
C GLY A 84 -15.57 3.45 -9.95
N ALA A 85 -14.91 2.53 -10.67
CA ALA A 85 -15.43 1.16 -10.82
C ALA A 85 -15.46 0.40 -9.50
N GLU A 86 -16.51 -0.39 -9.30
CA GLU A 86 -16.64 -1.31 -8.17
C GLU A 86 -16.39 -2.74 -8.64
N ILE A 87 -15.63 -3.50 -7.85
CA ILE A 87 -15.16 -4.85 -8.17
C ILE A 87 -15.41 -5.74 -6.98
N ASP A 88 -16.08 -6.85 -7.22
CA ASP A 88 -16.24 -7.92 -6.22
C ASP A 88 -15.17 -8.98 -6.47
N TYR A 89 -14.53 -9.45 -5.40
CA TYR A 89 -13.51 -10.49 -5.49
C TYR A 89 -13.54 -11.42 -4.30
N PHE A 90 -13.02 -12.64 -4.51
CA PHE A 90 -12.78 -13.63 -3.46
C PHE A 90 -11.68 -14.61 -3.87
N PHE A 91 -11.19 -15.35 -2.92
CA PHE A 91 -10.23 -16.45 -3.11
C PHE A 91 -10.92 -17.79 -2.87
N GLN A 92 -10.52 -18.82 -3.58
CA GLN A 92 -11.01 -20.18 -3.39
C GLN A 92 -9.86 -21.16 -3.44
N VAL A 93 -9.75 -22.01 -2.40
CA VAL A 93 -8.86 -23.15 -2.36
C VAL A 93 -9.66 -24.43 -2.53
N ARG A 94 -9.11 -25.43 -3.22
CA ARG A 94 -9.69 -26.77 -3.33
C ARG A 94 -8.68 -27.79 -2.85
N ASP A 95 -9.19 -28.79 -2.12
CA ASP A 95 -8.42 -29.95 -1.70
C ASP A 95 -8.04 -30.88 -2.86
N ASN A 96 -7.31 -31.93 -2.57
CA ASN A 96 -6.88 -32.93 -3.55
C ASN A 96 -7.76 -34.19 -3.58
N ASP A 97 -8.88 -34.25 -2.81
CA ASP A 97 -9.78 -35.42 -2.75
C ASP A 97 -10.61 -35.56 -4.05
N ALA A 98 -10.02 -36.25 -5.02
CA ALA A 98 -10.69 -36.52 -6.31
C ALA A 98 -11.89 -37.47 -6.19
N LEU A 99 -11.90 -38.34 -5.16
CA LEU A 99 -12.93 -39.36 -5.02
C LEU A 99 -14.24 -38.80 -4.53
N ASN A 100 -14.20 -37.79 -3.65
CA ASN A 100 -15.39 -37.16 -3.07
C ASN A 100 -15.75 -35.81 -3.71
N GLY A 101 -15.10 -35.45 -4.83
CA GLY A 101 -15.49 -34.31 -5.65
C GLY A 101 -14.82 -32.96 -5.32
N TYR A 102 -13.65 -32.98 -4.71
CA TYR A 102 -12.84 -31.81 -4.38
C TYR A 102 -13.56 -30.78 -3.49
N LYS A 103 -13.48 -30.98 -2.21
CA LYS A 103 -13.99 -29.98 -1.26
C LYS A 103 -13.33 -28.62 -1.47
N SER A 104 -14.03 -27.57 -1.19
CA SER A 104 -13.49 -26.22 -1.37
C SER A 104 -13.89 -25.29 -0.25
N ALA A 105 -13.00 -24.33 0.04
CA ALA A 105 -13.30 -23.19 0.88
C ALA A 105 -13.11 -21.89 0.11
N LYS A 106 -13.95 -20.91 0.44
CA LYS A 106 -13.87 -19.55 -0.14
C LYS A 106 -13.61 -18.56 0.98
N SER A 107 -12.86 -17.52 0.67
CA SER A 107 -12.82 -16.33 1.51
C SER A 107 -14.19 -15.63 1.52
N ALA A 108 -14.35 -14.62 2.37
CA ALA A 108 -15.44 -13.68 2.19
C ALA A 108 -15.39 -13.03 0.79
N ILE A 109 -16.53 -12.61 0.27
CA ILE A 109 -16.58 -11.76 -0.92
C ILE A 109 -16.34 -10.34 -0.47
N TYR A 110 -15.30 -9.71 -1.02
CA TYR A 110 -14.93 -8.34 -0.75
C TYR A 110 -15.31 -7.47 -1.93
N THR A 111 -15.76 -6.26 -1.65
CA THR A 111 -15.98 -5.23 -2.67
C THR A 111 -14.91 -4.17 -2.54
N TYR A 112 -14.25 -3.86 -3.64
CA TYR A 112 -13.31 -2.74 -3.74
C TYR A 112 -13.85 -1.70 -4.73
N LYS A 113 -13.83 -0.43 -4.31
CA LYS A 113 -14.20 0.70 -5.16
C LYS A 113 -12.95 1.49 -5.53
N LEU A 114 -12.64 1.59 -6.83
CA LEU A 114 -11.63 2.52 -7.29
C LEU A 114 -12.08 3.95 -6.97
N LYS A 115 -11.16 4.75 -6.46
CA LYS A 115 -11.43 6.17 -6.22
C LYS A 115 -11.81 6.85 -7.51
N THR A 116 -12.76 7.77 -7.44
CA THR A 116 -13.13 8.62 -8.58
C THR A 116 -12.04 9.67 -8.81
N LYS A 117 -12.09 10.33 -9.95
CA LYS A 117 -11.16 11.43 -10.26
C LYS A 117 -11.29 12.56 -9.22
N GLU A 118 -12.53 12.90 -8.86
CA GLU A 118 -12.86 13.93 -7.88
C GLU A 118 -12.31 13.60 -6.50
N GLU A 119 -12.50 12.34 -6.02
CA GLU A 119 -11.97 11.86 -4.74
C GLU A 119 -10.43 11.90 -4.70
N ILE A 120 -9.79 11.65 -5.84
CA ILE A 120 -8.34 11.74 -5.96
C ILE A 120 -7.87 13.20 -5.94
N GLU A 121 -8.53 14.08 -6.69
CA GLU A 121 -8.21 15.51 -6.72
C GLU A 121 -8.43 16.19 -5.37
N GLU A 122 -9.49 15.84 -4.63
CA GLU A 122 -9.74 16.31 -3.29
C GLU A 122 -8.62 15.88 -2.33
N LYS A 123 -8.29 14.60 -2.35
CA LYS A 123 -7.16 14.09 -1.56
C LYS A 123 -5.85 14.82 -1.87
N TYR A 124 -5.59 15.15 -3.14
CA TYR A 124 -4.39 15.91 -3.52
C TYR A 124 -4.39 17.34 -2.98
N LYS A 125 -5.54 18.02 -2.98
CA LYS A 125 -5.66 19.35 -2.39
C LYS A 125 -5.35 19.32 -0.90
N ASP A 126 -5.91 18.36 -0.18
CA ASP A 126 -5.70 18.22 1.26
C ASP A 126 -4.22 17.91 1.59
N VAL A 127 -3.62 16.97 0.88
CA VAL A 127 -2.20 16.62 1.10
C VAL A 127 -1.28 17.76 0.69
N SER A 128 -1.58 18.49 -0.39
CA SER A 128 -0.81 19.66 -0.81
C SER A 128 -0.89 20.80 0.22
N ALA A 129 -2.07 21.03 0.82
CA ALA A 129 -2.24 22.01 1.89
C ALA A 129 -1.48 21.59 3.16
N SER A 130 -1.51 20.30 3.51
CA SER A 130 -0.74 19.74 4.64
C SER A 130 0.76 19.88 4.43
N LEU A 131 1.25 19.55 3.23
CA LEU A 131 2.66 19.73 2.85
C LEU A 131 3.11 21.17 2.95
N LYS A 132 2.31 22.12 2.43
CA LYS A 132 2.61 23.53 2.54
C LYS A 132 2.74 23.96 3.99
N THR A 133 1.79 23.59 4.83
CA THR A 133 1.81 23.90 6.28
C THR A 133 3.04 23.26 6.96
N GLY A 134 3.39 22.01 6.60
CA GLY A 134 4.59 21.32 7.07
C GLY A 134 5.86 22.06 6.67
N MET A 135 5.98 22.49 5.42
CA MET A 135 7.11 23.26 4.90
C MET A 135 7.25 24.62 5.62
N ASP A 136 6.15 25.36 5.81
CA ASP A 136 6.16 26.67 6.49
C ASP A 136 6.64 26.51 7.95
N ARG A 137 6.16 25.48 8.67
CA ARG A 137 6.63 25.17 10.04
C ARG A 137 8.11 24.81 10.07
N THR A 138 8.55 23.98 9.15
CA THR A 138 9.96 23.56 9.06
C THR A 138 10.87 24.74 8.74
N MET A 139 10.43 25.64 7.86
CA MET A 139 11.16 26.87 7.56
C MET A 139 11.26 27.80 8.78
N GLU A 140 10.18 27.96 9.54
CA GLU A 140 10.20 28.76 10.77
C GLU A 140 11.16 28.16 11.82
N GLN A 141 11.16 26.83 11.97
CA GLN A 141 12.09 26.13 12.86
C GLN A 141 13.54 26.29 12.40
N ALA A 142 13.80 26.23 11.09
CA ALA A 142 15.13 26.45 10.52
C ALA A 142 15.65 27.86 10.82
N LEU A 143 14.82 28.89 10.65
CA LEU A 143 15.18 30.27 10.96
C LEU A 143 15.47 30.47 12.46
N LYS A 144 14.65 29.88 13.33
CA LYS A 144 14.89 29.91 14.79
C LYS A 144 16.20 29.20 15.16
N LEU A 145 16.50 28.07 14.52
CA LEU A 145 17.72 27.32 14.73
C LEU A 145 18.95 28.12 14.25
N GLN A 146 18.85 28.77 13.09
CA GLN A 146 19.89 29.64 12.54
C GLN A 146 20.20 30.80 13.51
N SER A 147 19.18 31.45 14.08
CA SER A 147 19.39 32.50 15.10
C SER A 147 20.12 31.97 16.33
N LYS A 148 19.66 30.82 16.88
CA LYS A 148 20.36 30.19 18.03
C LYS A 148 21.83 29.88 17.74
N ILE A 149 22.13 29.36 16.54
CA ILE A 149 23.51 29.08 16.12
C ILE A 149 24.33 30.36 16.07
N LYS A 150 23.78 31.43 15.51
CA LYS A 150 24.44 32.73 15.43
C LYS A 150 24.74 33.28 16.82
N ASP A 151 23.74 33.29 17.72
CA ASP A 151 23.87 33.80 19.08
C ASP A 151 24.90 32.99 19.88
N LEU A 152 24.87 31.66 19.75
CA LEU A 152 25.86 30.78 20.40
C LEU A 152 27.26 31.07 19.86
N LYS A 153 27.40 31.20 18.54
CA LYS A 153 28.71 31.51 17.90
C LYS A 153 29.27 32.83 18.39
N GLU A 154 28.47 33.91 18.44
CA GLU A 154 28.90 35.22 18.91
C GLU A 154 29.34 35.17 20.40
N ARG A 155 28.58 34.46 21.26
CA ARG A 155 28.94 34.25 22.67
C ARG A 155 30.24 33.45 22.82
N LEU A 156 30.44 32.42 22.01
CA LEU A 156 31.64 31.58 22.08
C LEU A 156 32.90 32.30 21.59
N ILE A 157 32.79 33.17 20.59
CA ILE A 157 33.92 34.01 20.13
C ILE A 157 34.37 34.98 21.24
N ALA A 158 33.45 35.51 22.02
CA ALA A 158 33.75 36.44 23.10
C ALA A 158 34.32 35.77 24.35
N LYS A 159 34.21 34.43 24.49
CA LYS A 159 34.70 33.66 25.64
C LYS A 159 36.02 32.98 25.33
N LYS A 160 36.95 32.95 26.33
CA LYS A 160 38.20 32.21 26.24
C LYS A 160 38.05 30.70 26.46
N GLU A 161 37.02 30.28 27.20
CA GLU A 161 36.80 28.89 27.54
C GLU A 161 35.28 28.55 27.47
N TRP A 162 34.98 27.33 27.05
CA TRP A 162 33.61 26.81 26.95
C TRP A 162 33.18 26.23 28.31
N ASN A 163 32.05 26.66 28.81
CA ASN A 163 31.47 26.08 30.02
C ASN A 163 30.51 24.92 29.68
N TRP A 164 30.06 24.22 30.74
CA TRP A 164 29.16 23.09 30.58
C TRP A 164 27.81 23.48 29.93
N ALA A 165 27.28 24.67 30.21
CA ALA A 165 26.04 25.16 29.60
C ALA A 165 26.17 25.38 28.09
N ASP A 166 27.31 25.91 27.63
CA ASP A 166 27.58 26.10 26.19
C ASP A 166 27.64 24.76 25.47
N LYS A 167 28.25 23.74 26.07
CA LYS A 167 28.28 22.37 25.51
C LYS A 167 26.90 21.75 25.40
N LYS A 168 26.07 21.90 26.44
CA LYS A 168 24.68 21.40 26.45
C LYS A 168 23.80 22.12 25.41
N GLU A 169 23.98 23.42 25.22
CA GLU A 169 23.27 24.19 24.20
C GLU A 169 23.68 23.75 22.78
N LEU A 170 24.97 23.49 22.55
CA LEU A 170 25.45 22.95 21.29
C LEU A 170 24.86 21.55 20.99
N GLU A 171 24.78 20.69 21.99
CA GLU A 171 24.17 19.37 21.85
C GLU A 171 22.68 19.49 21.50
N LYS A 172 21.94 20.41 22.15
CA LYS A 172 20.56 20.70 21.81
C LYS A 172 20.40 21.20 20.38
N ILE A 173 21.26 22.09 19.92
CA ILE A 173 21.28 22.57 18.52
C ILE A 173 21.50 21.44 17.54
N LYS A 174 22.43 20.51 17.83
CA LYS A 174 22.66 19.32 16.98
C LYS A 174 21.43 18.43 16.91
N ASN A 175 20.76 18.21 18.04
CA ASN A 175 19.53 17.41 18.06
C ASN A 175 18.37 18.12 17.31
N ASP A 176 18.19 19.43 17.52
CA ASP A 176 17.21 20.23 16.77
C ASP A 176 17.48 20.16 15.25
N GLN A 177 18.76 20.20 14.84
CA GLN A 177 19.16 20.06 13.44
C GLN A 177 18.86 18.68 12.86
N ALA A 178 19.09 17.60 13.61
CA ALA A 178 18.77 16.23 13.18
C ALA A 178 17.25 16.06 12.98
N VAL A 179 16.45 16.53 13.94
CA VAL A 179 14.97 16.52 13.83
C VAL A 179 14.49 17.28 12.60
N LEU A 180 15.06 18.47 12.35
CA LEU A 180 14.71 19.28 11.19
C LEU A 180 15.03 18.57 9.87
N LYS A 181 16.18 17.89 9.81
CA LYS A 181 16.59 17.10 8.66
C LYS A 181 15.58 15.97 8.38
N ASP A 182 15.21 15.22 9.42
CA ASP A 182 14.25 14.11 9.28
C ASP A 182 12.86 14.61 8.82
N GLN A 183 12.41 15.76 9.32
CA GLN A 183 11.16 16.39 8.88
C GLN A 183 11.22 16.79 7.39
N LEU A 184 12.33 17.37 6.94
CA LEU A 184 12.52 17.71 5.53
C LEU A 184 12.53 16.47 4.63
N GLU A 185 13.19 15.40 5.05
CA GLU A 185 13.22 14.15 4.30
C GLU A 185 11.81 13.53 4.17
N GLN A 186 11.01 13.58 5.23
CA GLN A 186 9.61 13.13 5.19
C GLN A 186 8.77 13.96 4.21
N ILE A 187 8.87 15.29 4.28
CA ILE A 187 8.17 16.21 3.37
C ILE A 187 8.56 15.95 1.91
N LEU A 188 9.85 15.72 1.63
CA LEU A 188 10.32 15.42 0.28
C LEU A 188 9.78 14.08 -0.24
N LYS A 189 9.78 13.04 0.57
CA LYS A 189 9.22 11.73 0.22
C LYS A 189 7.73 11.84 -0.08
N GLU A 190 6.99 12.57 0.73
CA GLU A 190 5.54 12.78 0.55
C GLU A 190 5.25 13.58 -0.73
N LYS A 191 6.01 14.64 -1.01
CA LYS A 191 5.94 15.41 -2.26
C LYS A 191 6.21 14.54 -3.48
N GLU A 192 7.26 13.72 -3.44
CA GLU A 192 7.61 12.83 -4.55
C GLU A 192 6.51 11.80 -4.82
N SER A 193 5.95 11.22 -3.76
CA SER A 193 4.82 10.30 -3.82
C SER A 193 3.62 10.92 -4.56
N ILE A 194 3.24 12.15 -4.20
CA ILE A 194 2.14 12.88 -4.83
C ILE A 194 2.44 13.16 -6.30
N SER A 195 3.65 13.61 -6.61
CA SER A 195 4.07 13.90 -7.98
C SER A 195 3.95 12.68 -8.88
N ARG A 196 4.41 11.52 -8.41
CA ARG A 196 4.28 10.24 -9.15
C ARG A 196 2.82 9.85 -9.38
N GLN A 197 1.96 10.05 -8.39
CA GLN A 197 0.53 9.77 -8.53
C GLN A 197 -0.14 10.68 -9.56
N GLN A 198 0.16 11.98 -9.54
CA GLN A 198 -0.37 12.94 -10.52
C GLN A 198 0.06 12.60 -11.94
N GLN A 199 1.33 12.26 -12.13
CA GLN A 199 1.85 11.86 -13.45
C GLN A 199 1.14 10.60 -13.97
N SER A 200 0.93 9.58 -13.15
CA SER A 200 0.23 8.37 -13.53
C SER A 200 -1.24 8.57 -13.92
N ILE A 201 -1.87 9.65 -13.46
CA ILE A 201 -3.25 10.03 -13.82
C ILE A 201 -3.26 10.89 -15.09
N GLY A 202 -2.28 11.79 -15.24
CA GLY A 202 -2.13 12.65 -16.42
C GLY A 202 -1.89 11.84 -17.70
N GLU A 203 -0.95 10.92 -17.68
CA GLU A 203 -0.62 10.06 -18.83
C GLU A 203 -1.83 9.23 -19.30
N LYS A 204 -2.67 8.78 -18.38
CA LYS A 204 -3.88 8.01 -18.71
C LYS A 204 -4.97 8.87 -19.33
N ASN A 205 -5.11 10.12 -18.92
CA ASN A 205 -6.08 11.05 -19.52
C ASN A 205 -5.70 11.42 -20.94
N GLU A 206 -4.42 11.53 -21.28
CA GLU A 206 -3.94 11.74 -22.64
C GLU A 206 -4.18 10.50 -23.50
N ALA A 207 -3.84 9.31 -23.03
CA ALA A 207 -4.06 8.06 -23.76
C ALA A 207 -5.56 7.75 -24.01
N ILE A 208 -6.45 8.16 -23.11
CA ILE A 208 -7.91 8.03 -23.32
C ILE A 208 -8.38 9.04 -24.37
N LYS A 209 -7.94 10.28 -24.30
CA LYS A 209 -8.26 11.31 -25.30
C LYS A 209 -7.77 10.94 -26.70
N GLU A 210 -6.57 10.38 -26.82
CA GLU A 210 -6.06 9.87 -28.10
C GLU A 210 -6.90 8.72 -28.65
N LYS A 211 -7.37 7.80 -27.78
CA LYS A 211 -8.27 6.72 -28.22
C LYS A 211 -9.65 7.20 -28.61
N GLU A 212 -10.19 8.18 -27.91
CA GLU A 212 -11.48 8.80 -28.28
C GLU A 212 -11.37 9.55 -29.60
N ALA A 213 -10.26 10.28 -29.83
CA ALA A 213 -10.00 10.96 -31.10
C ALA A 213 -9.73 10.02 -32.29
N LEU A 214 -9.37 8.76 -32.05
CA LEU A 214 -9.22 7.74 -33.07
C LEU A 214 -10.54 7.00 -33.41
N LEU A 215 -11.59 7.21 -32.60
CA LEU A 215 -12.91 6.59 -32.75
C LEU A 215 -13.94 7.56 -33.37
N GLU A 216 -13.61 8.85 -33.52
CA GLU A 216 -14.33 9.85 -34.28
C GLU A 216 -13.78 9.95 -35.74
#